data_beb81fdc810e59102b1e47a13a2c7099
#
_entry.id   beb81fdc810e59102b1e47a13a2c7099
#
_cell.length_a   1.000
_cell.length_b   1.000
_cell.length_c   1.000
_cell.angle_alpha   90.00
_cell.angle_beta   90.00
_cell.angle_gamma   90.00
#
_symmetry.space_group_name_H-M   'P 1'
#
loop_
_entity.id
_entity.type
_entity.pdbx_description
1 polymer ?
#
loop_
_entity_poly.entity_id
_entity_poly.type
_entity_poly.pdbx_seq_one_letter_code
_entity_poly.pdbx_strand_id
1 'polypeptide(L)'
;MTTYFIDFQNGCDENDGLRPETPFRTQHPELLQPDDTVLFRRGSVFRGPLQNPSGRWEHPIHYGAYGEGELPVFCGSQSLSDASLWKSVGKNIWQYTGILASEAANLIYGDGTCGALRWTREELCEQGDWFDSCLGYSIQHLPLAEDHTLLVYSQENPAAFYGSIECATSQYRWLAHCGHDMVISDLEFRNNGLHGIAGEEGGRNLRIENCRFAKIGGAVWDKDQKIRFGNAFECWNVAENVEVEHCVFDDIYDSAVTHQGGADCKPAYHFLIRNNTFR
;
A
#
# COMPACT_ATOMS: atom_id res chain seq x y z
N MET A 1 24.68 -15.49 4.93
CA MET A 1 24.40 -14.03 4.98
C MET A 1 24.87 -13.40 3.68
N THR A 2 23.95 -13.02 2.83
CA THR A 2 24.16 -12.40 1.52
C THR A 2 23.41 -11.07 1.50
N THR A 3 23.98 -10.07 0.82
CA THR A 3 23.26 -8.80 0.60
C THR A 3 22.91 -8.67 -0.87
N TYR A 4 21.62 -8.49 -1.16
CA TYR A 4 21.09 -8.25 -2.49
C TYR A 4 20.69 -6.78 -2.66
N PHE A 5 20.99 -6.20 -3.80
CA PHE A 5 20.68 -4.84 -4.18
C PHE A 5 19.64 -4.81 -5.28
N ILE A 6 18.61 -3.99 -5.14
CA ILE A 6 17.51 -3.87 -6.10
C ILE A 6 17.34 -2.40 -6.49
N ASP A 7 17.39 -2.12 -7.77
CA ASP A 7 17.10 -0.81 -8.36
C ASP A 7 16.09 -0.99 -9.49
N PHE A 8 14.81 -0.70 -9.20
CA PHE A 8 13.72 -0.87 -10.17
C PHE A 8 13.90 -0.05 -11.46
N GLN A 9 14.60 1.10 -11.39
CA GLN A 9 14.79 2.00 -12.53
C GLN A 9 16.00 1.62 -13.38
N ASN A 10 17.13 1.31 -12.73
CA ASN A 10 18.42 1.14 -13.42
C ASN A 10 18.99 -0.28 -13.27
N GLY A 11 18.35 -1.15 -12.53
CA GLY A 11 18.77 -2.54 -12.37
C GLY A 11 18.53 -3.39 -13.62
N CYS A 12 19.08 -4.60 -13.63
CA CYS A 12 18.89 -5.60 -14.65
C CYS A 12 18.88 -6.99 -14.02
N ASP A 13 17.90 -7.82 -14.36
CA ASP A 13 17.77 -9.16 -13.76
C ASP A 13 18.77 -10.19 -14.32
N GLU A 14 19.60 -9.78 -15.30
CA GLU A 14 20.77 -10.53 -15.75
C GLU A 14 22.01 -10.28 -14.86
N ASN A 15 21.97 -9.30 -13.96
CA ASN A 15 23.00 -9.03 -12.98
C ASN A 15 23.01 -10.11 -11.88
N ASP A 16 24.02 -10.05 -11.01
CA ASP A 16 24.12 -10.94 -9.83
C ASP A 16 23.40 -10.37 -8.58
N GLY A 17 23.03 -9.09 -8.60
CA GLY A 17 22.41 -8.40 -7.47
C GLY A 17 23.29 -8.21 -6.23
N LEU A 18 24.57 -8.55 -6.29
CA LEU A 18 25.45 -8.61 -5.11
C LEU A 18 26.19 -7.30 -4.82
N ARG A 19 26.02 -6.29 -5.67
CA ARG A 19 26.68 -4.98 -5.53
C ARG A 19 25.74 -3.85 -5.94
N PRO A 20 25.91 -2.64 -5.38
CA PRO A 20 25.15 -1.47 -5.79
C PRO A 20 25.28 -1.11 -7.28
N GLU A 21 26.39 -1.51 -7.94
CA GLU A 21 26.67 -1.26 -9.35
C GLU A 21 26.06 -2.30 -10.29
N THR A 22 25.69 -3.47 -9.77
CA THR A 22 25.05 -4.57 -10.50
C THR A 22 23.75 -5.01 -9.85
N PRO A 23 22.78 -4.08 -9.57
CA PRO A 23 21.56 -4.42 -8.86
C PRO A 23 20.61 -5.22 -9.76
N PHE A 24 19.77 -6.04 -9.16
CA PHE A 24 18.58 -6.57 -9.83
C PHE A 24 17.58 -5.45 -10.14
N ARG A 25 16.77 -5.65 -11.17
CA ARG A 25 15.63 -4.78 -11.46
C ARG A 25 14.40 -5.18 -10.66
N THR A 26 14.16 -6.47 -10.47
CA THR A 26 12.99 -7.02 -9.78
C THR A 26 13.39 -7.70 -8.46
N GLN A 27 12.39 -8.03 -7.66
CA GLN A 27 12.58 -8.77 -6.42
C GLN A 27 12.76 -10.27 -6.74
N HIS A 28 13.68 -10.91 -6.03
CA HIS A 28 14.00 -12.34 -6.16
C HIS A 28 13.83 -13.08 -4.82
N PRO A 29 12.59 -13.20 -4.31
CA PRO A 29 12.32 -13.81 -3.01
C PRO A 29 12.78 -15.28 -2.94
N GLU A 30 12.84 -15.97 -4.07
CA GLU A 30 13.29 -17.36 -4.19
C GLU A 30 14.77 -17.56 -3.88
N LEU A 31 15.58 -16.51 -3.92
CA LEU A 31 17.00 -16.58 -3.60
C LEU A 31 17.29 -16.45 -2.11
N LEU A 32 16.32 -15.90 -1.34
CA LEU A 32 16.56 -15.48 0.04
C LEU A 32 16.67 -16.64 1.00
N GLN A 33 17.63 -16.53 1.89
CA GLN A 33 17.87 -17.44 3.01
C GLN A 33 17.86 -16.65 4.33
N PRO A 34 17.63 -17.30 5.46
CA PRO A 34 17.81 -16.66 6.77
C PRO A 34 19.18 -15.97 6.90
N ASP A 35 19.21 -14.82 7.57
CA ASP A 35 20.33 -13.87 7.69
C ASP A 35 20.64 -13.06 6.43
N ASP A 36 19.90 -13.20 5.35
CA ASP A 36 20.13 -12.37 4.17
C ASP A 36 19.55 -10.95 4.34
N THR A 37 20.10 -10.04 3.54
CA THR A 37 19.67 -8.63 3.51
C THR A 37 19.27 -8.26 2.08
N VAL A 38 18.15 -7.58 1.94
CA VAL A 38 17.66 -7.02 0.67
C VAL A 38 17.60 -5.51 0.79
N LEU A 39 18.31 -4.82 -0.07
CA LEU A 39 18.38 -3.37 -0.06
C LEU A 39 17.79 -2.79 -1.35
N PHE A 40 16.85 -1.86 -1.18
CA PHE A 40 16.18 -1.15 -2.27
C PHE A 40 16.80 0.24 -2.46
N ARG A 41 16.98 0.63 -3.72
CA ARG A 41 17.55 1.93 -4.05
C ARG A 41 16.68 3.08 -3.54
N ARG A 42 17.26 4.02 -2.78
CA ARG A 42 16.58 5.26 -2.41
C ARG A 42 16.18 6.06 -3.65
N GLY A 43 15.02 6.73 -3.58
CA GLY A 43 14.40 7.46 -4.68
C GLY A 43 13.62 6.59 -5.68
N SER A 44 13.63 5.26 -5.54
CA SER A 44 12.86 4.35 -6.41
C SER A 44 11.42 4.19 -5.94
N VAL A 45 10.50 4.00 -6.91
CA VAL A 45 9.08 3.67 -6.65
C VAL A 45 8.77 2.31 -7.26
N PHE A 46 8.44 1.35 -6.40
CA PHE A 46 8.00 0.01 -6.76
C PHE A 46 6.46 -0.02 -6.73
N ARG A 47 5.83 -0.27 -7.88
CA ARG A 47 4.36 -0.43 -7.92
C ARG A 47 4.01 -1.89 -7.69
N GLY A 48 3.50 -2.15 -6.50
CA GLY A 48 3.18 -3.47 -5.99
C GLY A 48 3.77 -3.76 -4.60
N PRO A 49 3.55 -4.97 -4.09
CA PRO A 49 3.97 -5.34 -2.75
C PRO A 49 5.46 -5.69 -2.66
N LEU A 50 6.01 -5.49 -1.47
CA LEU A 50 7.26 -6.10 -1.06
C LEU A 50 7.06 -7.61 -0.95
N GLN A 51 7.88 -8.37 -1.67
CA GLN A 51 7.92 -9.82 -1.58
C GLN A 51 8.91 -10.21 -0.47
N ASN A 52 8.39 -10.35 0.76
CA ASN A 52 9.19 -10.50 1.97
C ASN A 52 8.97 -11.86 2.65
N PRO A 53 9.60 -12.95 2.17
CA PRO A 53 9.61 -14.20 2.90
C PRO A 53 10.18 -14.01 4.31
N SER A 54 9.67 -14.79 5.26
CA SER A 54 10.11 -14.80 6.64
C SER A 54 11.48 -15.47 6.80
N GLY A 55 12.22 -15.03 7.81
CA GLY A 55 13.45 -15.68 8.23
C GLY A 55 13.21 -16.91 9.11
N ARG A 56 14.13 -17.16 10.04
CA ARG A 56 14.02 -18.17 11.10
C ARG A 56 14.38 -17.55 12.44
N TRP A 57 13.96 -18.20 13.50
CA TRP A 57 14.33 -17.83 14.86
C TRP A 57 15.86 -17.56 14.98
N GLU A 58 16.21 -16.39 15.51
CA GLU A 58 17.59 -15.88 15.62
C GLU A 58 18.31 -15.61 14.28
N HIS A 59 17.65 -15.82 13.14
CA HIS A 59 18.19 -15.64 11.80
C HIS A 59 17.22 -14.83 10.94
N PRO A 60 16.96 -13.55 11.24
CA PRO A 60 16.00 -12.74 10.51
C PRO A 60 16.50 -12.41 9.10
N ILE A 61 15.56 -12.14 8.19
CA ILE A 61 15.85 -11.48 6.92
C ILE A 61 15.66 -9.98 7.10
N HIS A 62 16.59 -9.21 6.58
CA HIS A 62 16.56 -7.74 6.64
C HIS A 62 16.14 -7.15 5.30
N TYR A 63 15.13 -6.27 5.34
CA TYR A 63 14.66 -5.49 4.20
C TYR A 63 14.89 -4.01 4.49
N GLY A 64 15.65 -3.32 3.62
CA GLY A 64 16.05 -1.94 3.89
C GLY A 64 16.36 -1.14 2.63
N ALA A 65 17.10 -0.06 2.79
CA ALA A 65 17.44 0.85 1.72
C ALA A 65 18.95 1.04 1.54
N TYR A 66 19.37 1.41 0.33
CA TYR A 66 20.74 1.83 0.05
C TYR A 66 20.78 3.09 -0.82
N GLY A 67 21.95 3.75 -0.83
CA GLY A 67 22.18 4.99 -1.55
C GLY A 67 21.66 6.20 -0.79
N GLU A 68 21.56 7.32 -1.48
CA GLU A 68 21.14 8.61 -0.92
C GLU A 68 19.78 9.03 -1.52
N GLY A 69 19.03 9.89 -0.82
CA GLY A 69 17.76 10.46 -1.24
C GLY A 69 16.58 9.96 -0.42
N GLU A 70 15.37 10.13 -0.98
CA GLU A 70 14.11 9.72 -0.36
C GLU A 70 14.03 8.21 -0.15
N LEU A 71 13.18 7.79 0.77
CA LEU A 71 12.95 6.36 1.02
C LEU A 71 12.49 5.63 -0.25
N PRO A 72 12.90 4.37 -0.47
CA PRO A 72 12.28 3.54 -1.50
C PRO A 72 10.80 3.32 -1.18
N VAL A 73 9.96 3.42 -2.19
CA VAL A 73 8.51 3.41 -2.04
C VAL A 73 7.91 2.12 -2.59
N PHE A 74 7.10 1.43 -1.79
CA PHE A 74 6.15 0.42 -2.23
C PHE A 74 4.77 1.04 -2.35
N CYS A 75 4.22 1.08 -3.57
CA CYS A 75 3.02 1.85 -3.90
C CYS A 75 1.92 0.93 -4.44
N GLY A 76 0.75 0.96 -3.79
CA GLY A 76 -0.41 0.14 -4.17
C GLY A 76 -1.36 0.79 -5.17
N SER A 77 -1.11 2.03 -5.57
CA SER A 77 -2.00 2.76 -6.48
C SER A 77 -1.70 2.49 -7.96
N GLN A 78 -2.72 2.75 -8.76
CA GLN A 78 -2.67 2.87 -10.20
C GLN A 78 -2.78 4.34 -10.59
N SER A 79 -1.94 4.81 -11.52
CA SER A 79 -2.04 6.18 -12.02
C SER A 79 -3.22 6.34 -12.98
N LEU A 80 -4.05 7.34 -12.74
CA LEU A 80 -5.16 7.75 -13.59
C LEU A 80 -4.92 9.12 -14.23
N SER A 81 -3.66 9.52 -14.37
CA SER A 81 -3.24 10.86 -14.80
C SER A 81 -3.33 11.09 -16.32
N ASP A 82 -3.66 10.06 -17.12
CA ASP A 82 -3.85 10.22 -18.55
C ASP A 82 -5.20 10.91 -18.84
N ALA A 83 -5.14 12.18 -19.24
CA ALA A 83 -6.32 12.98 -19.53
C ALA A 83 -7.19 12.41 -20.67
N SER A 84 -6.62 11.64 -21.59
CA SER A 84 -7.34 11.03 -22.71
C SER A 84 -8.29 9.91 -22.26
N LEU A 85 -8.05 9.32 -21.09
CA LEU A 85 -8.88 8.27 -20.49
C LEU A 85 -10.06 8.81 -19.67
N TRP A 86 -10.21 10.13 -19.56
CA TRP A 86 -11.33 10.75 -18.87
C TRP A 86 -12.33 11.31 -19.87
N LYS A 87 -13.59 10.87 -19.80
CA LYS A 87 -14.68 11.33 -20.64
C LYS A 87 -15.74 12.06 -19.84
N SER A 88 -16.11 13.27 -20.27
CA SER A 88 -17.25 13.98 -19.67
C SER A 88 -18.55 13.24 -19.99
N VAL A 89 -19.34 13.00 -18.94
CA VAL A 89 -20.69 12.44 -19.03
C VAL A 89 -21.76 13.48 -18.66
N GLY A 90 -21.38 14.76 -18.65
CA GLY A 90 -22.21 15.92 -18.38
C GLY A 90 -22.27 16.33 -16.90
N LYS A 91 -22.71 17.57 -16.64
CA LYS A 91 -22.88 18.11 -15.27
C LYS A 91 -21.61 18.07 -14.42
N ASN A 92 -20.45 18.35 -15.02
CA ASN A 92 -19.13 18.26 -14.37
C ASN A 92 -18.76 16.85 -13.87
N ILE A 93 -19.42 15.80 -14.35
CA ILE A 93 -19.09 14.42 -14.02
C ILE A 93 -18.23 13.85 -15.14
N TRP A 94 -17.12 13.21 -14.73
CA TRP A 94 -16.16 12.58 -15.61
C TRP A 94 -16.06 11.10 -15.30
N GLN A 95 -16.06 10.27 -16.34
CA GLN A 95 -15.88 8.83 -16.25
C GLN A 95 -14.46 8.46 -16.66
N TYR A 96 -13.80 7.66 -15.84
CA TYR A 96 -12.55 7.01 -16.23
C TYR A 96 -12.87 5.83 -17.16
N THR A 97 -12.20 5.78 -18.32
CA THR A 97 -12.44 4.75 -19.34
C THR A 97 -11.28 3.77 -19.50
N GLY A 98 -10.22 3.92 -18.69
CA GLY A 98 -9.12 2.96 -18.63
C GLY A 98 -9.50 1.72 -17.81
N ILE A 99 -8.57 0.78 -17.77
CA ILE A 99 -8.75 -0.47 -17.01
C ILE A 99 -8.27 -0.25 -15.57
N LEU A 100 -9.08 -0.61 -14.60
CA LEU A 100 -8.69 -0.72 -13.20
C LEU A 100 -8.47 -2.19 -12.83
N ALA A 101 -7.48 -2.40 -11.95
CA ALA A 101 -7.17 -3.75 -11.45
C ALA A 101 -8.21 -4.27 -10.44
N SER A 102 -8.83 -3.37 -9.69
CA SER A 102 -9.98 -3.60 -8.80
C SER A 102 -10.69 -2.28 -8.55
N GLU A 103 -11.78 -2.29 -7.76
CA GLU A 103 -12.48 -1.08 -7.38
C GLU A 103 -11.58 -0.08 -6.67
N ALA A 104 -11.92 1.20 -6.79
CA ALA A 104 -11.24 2.27 -6.10
C ALA A 104 -11.54 2.23 -4.59
N ALA A 105 -10.49 2.35 -3.79
CA ALA A 105 -10.61 2.54 -2.35
C ALA A 105 -10.39 4.01 -1.96
N ASN A 106 -9.51 4.71 -2.68
CA ASN A 106 -9.28 6.13 -2.48
C ASN A 106 -8.71 6.77 -3.74
N LEU A 107 -9.06 8.04 -4.00
CA LEU A 107 -8.43 8.86 -5.03
C LEU A 107 -7.56 9.93 -4.38
N ILE A 108 -6.30 9.97 -4.79
CA ILE A 108 -5.30 10.91 -4.28
C ILE A 108 -4.92 11.84 -5.42
N TYR A 109 -5.12 13.14 -5.21
CA TYR A 109 -4.90 14.17 -6.22
C TYR A 109 -3.49 14.78 -6.13
N GLY A 110 -3.06 15.47 -7.19
CA GLY A 110 -1.72 16.02 -7.32
C GLY A 110 -1.35 17.07 -6.28
N ASP A 111 -2.32 17.70 -5.64
CA ASP A 111 -2.14 18.61 -4.51
C ASP A 111 -1.98 17.87 -3.17
N GLY A 112 -2.01 16.54 -3.18
CA GLY A 112 -1.89 15.70 -2.00
C GLY A 112 -3.20 15.45 -1.26
N THR A 113 -4.33 16.03 -1.70
CA THR A 113 -5.63 15.80 -1.09
C THR A 113 -6.23 14.46 -1.51
N CYS A 114 -7.11 13.92 -0.67
CA CYS A 114 -7.90 12.74 -0.99
C CYS A 114 -9.31 13.14 -1.40
N GLY A 115 -9.83 12.54 -2.47
CA GLY A 115 -11.21 12.73 -2.90
C GLY A 115 -12.23 12.18 -1.90
N ALA A 116 -13.39 12.80 -1.83
CA ALA A 116 -14.48 12.30 -1.00
C ALA A 116 -15.26 11.19 -1.74
N LEU A 117 -15.29 9.99 -1.16
CA LEU A 117 -16.16 8.92 -1.64
C LEU A 117 -17.63 9.32 -1.48
N ARG A 118 -18.39 9.18 -2.56
CA ARG A 118 -19.85 9.26 -2.54
C ARG A 118 -20.44 7.87 -2.78
N TRP A 119 -21.48 7.54 -2.05
CA TRP A 119 -22.07 6.20 -2.05
C TRP A 119 -23.03 5.98 -3.22
N THR A 120 -23.50 7.07 -3.82
CA THR A 120 -24.31 7.05 -5.03
C THR A 120 -23.81 8.09 -6.01
N ARG A 121 -24.12 7.88 -7.31
CA ARG A 121 -23.78 8.82 -8.38
C ARG A 121 -24.42 10.20 -8.16
N GLU A 122 -25.61 10.23 -7.61
CA GLU A 122 -26.41 11.45 -7.38
C GLU A 122 -25.80 12.36 -6.32
N GLU A 123 -24.96 11.83 -5.44
CA GLU A 123 -24.26 12.58 -4.41
C GLU A 123 -23.01 13.32 -4.93
N LEU A 124 -22.59 13.11 -6.18
CA LEU A 124 -21.45 13.80 -6.79
C LEU A 124 -21.78 15.27 -7.05
N CYS A 125 -21.25 16.19 -6.23
CA CYS A 125 -21.60 17.62 -6.33
C CYS A 125 -20.43 18.57 -5.98
N GLU A 126 -19.35 18.10 -5.36
CA GLU A 126 -18.21 18.91 -4.98
C GLU A 126 -16.94 18.49 -5.74
N GLN A 127 -16.03 19.45 -5.97
CA GLN A 127 -14.78 19.21 -6.67
C GLN A 127 -13.99 18.10 -5.97
N GLY A 128 -13.67 17.03 -6.71
CA GLY A 128 -12.95 15.87 -6.19
C GLY A 128 -13.82 14.77 -5.58
N ASP A 129 -15.14 14.94 -5.53
CA ASP A 129 -16.04 13.82 -5.20
C ASP A 129 -15.87 12.68 -6.18
N TRP A 130 -15.92 11.46 -5.70
CA TRP A 130 -15.84 10.29 -6.57
C TRP A 130 -16.79 9.17 -6.15
N PHE A 131 -17.14 8.33 -7.13
CA PHE A 131 -18.04 7.18 -6.97
C PHE A 131 -17.49 6.01 -7.78
N ASP A 132 -17.55 4.81 -7.20
CA ASP A 132 -17.23 3.55 -7.87
C ASP A 132 -18.43 2.60 -7.76
N SER A 133 -18.86 2.00 -8.86
CA SER A 133 -20.04 1.14 -8.89
C SER A 133 -19.81 -0.23 -8.24
N CYS A 134 -18.55 -0.67 -8.11
CA CYS A 134 -18.16 -1.98 -7.58
C CYS A 134 -17.60 -1.94 -6.14
N LEU A 135 -17.99 -0.94 -5.34
CA LEU A 135 -17.53 -0.83 -3.95
C LEU A 135 -17.79 -2.11 -3.15
N GLY A 136 -16.73 -2.65 -2.52
CA GLY A 136 -16.78 -3.85 -1.68
C GLY A 136 -16.67 -5.17 -2.44
N TYR A 137 -16.43 -5.16 -3.75
CA TYR A 137 -16.31 -6.40 -4.54
C TYR A 137 -15.08 -7.22 -4.16
N SER A 138 -13.93 -6.59 -3.91
CA SER A 138 -12.69 -7.29 -3.52
C SER A 138 -12.85 -8.08 -2.23
N ILE A 139 -13.58 -7.56 -1.25
CA ILE A 139 -13.86 -8.25 0.02
C ILE A 139 -14.73 -9.47 -0.19
N GLN A 140 -15.60 -9.44 -1.19
CA GLN A 140 -16.44 -10.56 -1.58
C GLN A 140 -15.76 -11.51 -2.58
N HIS A 141 -14.47 -11.24 -2.93
CA HIS A 141 -13.71 -11.96 -3.95
C HIS A 141 -14.38 -11.94 -5.34
N LEU A 142 -15.09 -10.86 -5.66
CA LEU A 142 -15.75 -10.67 -6.94
C LEU A 142 -14.84 -9.87 -7.88
N PRO A 143 -14.81 -10.21 -9.17
CA PRO A 143 -14.17 -9.38 -10.18
C PRO A 143 -14.99 -8.10 -10.40
N LEU A 144 -14.36 -7.06 -10.96
CA LEU A 144 -15.11 -5.88 -11.41
C LEU A 144 -16.20 -6.30 -12.41
N ALA A 145 -17.37 -5.69 -12.28
CA ALA A 145 -18.46 -5.90 -13.23
C ALA A 145 -18.08 -5.41 -14.64
N GLU A 146 -18.65 -6.01 -15.69
CA GLU A 146 -18.39 -5.59 -17.08
C GLU A 146 -18.76 -4.12 -17.34
N ASP A 147 -19.78 -3.62 -16.63
CA ASP A 147 -20.25 -2.24 -16.69
C ASP A 147 -19.67 -1.37 -15.55
N HIS A 148 -18.54 -1.78 -14.96
CA HIS A 148 -17.87 -1.03 -13.91
C HIS A 148 -17.68 0.43 -14.32
N THR A 149 -17.94 1.32 -13.36
CA THR A 149 -17.88 2.77 -13.58
C THR A 149 -17.19 3.47 -12.41
N LEU A 150 -16.09 4.14 -12.70
CA LEU A 150 -15.45 5.11 -11.80
C LEU A 150 -15.79 6.52 -12.29
N LEU A 151 -16.42 7.32 -11.45
CA LEU A 151 -16.85 8.69 -11.72
C LEU A 151 -16.18 9.69 -10.79
N VAL A 152 -15.84 10.86 -11.32
CA VAL A 152 -15.32 12.00 -10.53
C VAL A 152 -16.11 13.26 -10.89
N TYR A 153 -16.49 14.04 -9.89
CA TYR A 153 -16.98 15.39 -10.12
C TYR A 153 -15.79 16.34 -10.24
N SER A 154 -15.69 17.03 -11.37
CA SER A 154 -14.65 18.03 -11.60
C SER A 154 -15.12 19.07 -12.62
N GLN A 155 -14.81 20.34 -12.37
CA GLN A 155 -15.15 21.45 -13.26
C GLN A 155 -14.47 21.31 -14.65
N GLU A 156 -13.28 20.70 -14.68
CA GLU A 156 -12.52 20.39 -15.89
C GLU A 156 -12.16 18.90 -15.89
N ASN A 157 -11.50 18.43 -16.97
CA ASN A 157 -10.93 17.09 -16.99
C ASN A 157 -10.08 16.85 -15.72
N PRO A 158 -10.39 15.82 -14.89
CA PRO A 158 -9.76 15.66 -13.59
C PRO A 158 -8.23 15.59 -13.67
N ALA A 159 -7.69 14.89 -14.67
CA ALA A 159 -6.24 14.78 -14.84
C ALA A 159 -5.59 16.11 -15.24
N ALA A 160 -6.31 16.96 -15.97
CA ALA A 160 -5.84 18.32 -16.31
C ALA A 160 -5.95 19.26 -15.10
N PHE A 161 -7.03 19.15 -14.33
CA PHE A 161 -7.27 19.99 -13.15
C PHE A 161 -6.25 19.72 -12.03
N TYR A 162 -6.01 18.44 -11.70
CA TYR A 162 -5.15 18.06 -10.59
C TYR A 162 -3.69 17.79 -10.98
N GLY A 163 -3.38 17.71 -12.27
CA GLY A 163 -2.04 17.38 -12.79
C GLY A 163 -1.66 15.92 -12.61
N SER A 164 -2.03 15.29 -11.50
CA SER A 164 -1.89 13.85 -11.29
C SER A 164 -3.04 13.30 -10.45
N ILE A 165 -3.37 12.03 -10.69
CA ILE A 165 -4.36 11.26 -9.93
C ILE A 165 -3.81 9.87 -9.69
N GLU A 166 -3.73 9.47 -8.43
CA GLU A 166 -3.41 8.11 -8.01
C GLU A 166 -4.66 7.45 -7.44
N CYS A 167 -5.02 6.29 -7.95
CA CYS A 167 -6.12 5.48 -7.42
C CYS A 167 -5.56 4.37 -6.55
N ALA A 168 -5.71 4.51 -5.24
CA ALA A 168 -5.49 3.41 -4.32
C ALA A 168 -6.60 2.38 -4.53
N THR A 169 -6.23 1.23 -5.06
CA THR A 169 -7.17 0.14 -5.36
C THR A 169 -7.14 -0.92 -4.26
N SER A 170 -8.13 -1.82 -4.27
CA SER A 170 -8.17 -2.98 -3.37
C SER A 170 -7.42 -4.20 -3.94
N GLN A 171 -6.60 -4.02 -4.98
CA GLN A 171 -5.87 -5.11 -5.64
C GLN A 171 -4.91 -5.85 -4.69
N TYR A 172 -4.18 -5.11 -3.88
CA TYR A 172 -3.22 -5.69 -2.95
C TYR A 172 -3.80 -5.67 -1.54
N ARG A 173 -3.95 -6.85 -0.95
CA ARG A 173 -4.45 -6.96 0.42
C ARG A 173 -3.52 -6.28 1.43
N TRP A 174 -2.20 -6.34 1.17
CA TRP A 174 -1.15 -5.61 1.87
C TRP A 174 0.02 -5.29 0.95
N LEU A 175 0.81 -4.29 1.31
CA LEU A 175 2.04 -3.94 0.61
C LEU A 175 3.27 -4.69 1.12
N ALA A 176 3.20 -5.26 2.33
CA ALA A 176 4.16 -6.23 2.82
C ALA A 176 3.47 -7.22 3.76
N HIS A 177 3.97 -8.43 3.80
CA HIS A 177 3.44 -9.47 4.68
C HIS A 177 3.96 -9.27 6.12
N CYS A 178 3.05 -9.29 7.10
CA CYS A 178 3.36 -9.36 8.51
C CYS A 178 3.66 -10.83 8.86
N GLY A 179 4.92 -11.24 8.71
CA GLY A 179 5.37 -12.60 8.93
C GLY A 179 6.17 -12.74 10.23
N HIS A 180 7.27 -13.49 10.17
CA HIS A 180 8.10 -13.71 11.34
C HIS A 180 9.58 -13.61 11.03
N ASP A 181 10.38 -13.29 12.08
CA ASP A 181 11.84 -13.23 12.01
C ASP A 181 12.30 -12.31 10.86
N MET A 182 11.88 -11.05 10.90
CA MET A 182 12.20 -10.05 9.90
C MET A 182 12.51 -8.70 10.54
N VAL A 183 13.34 -7.94 9.87
CA VAL A 183 13.53 -6.50 10.10
C VAL A 183 13.18 -5.78 8.81
N ILE A 184 12.25 -4.83 8.88
CA ILE A 184 11.89 -3.95 7.77
C ILE A 184 12.23 -2.53 8.18
N SER A 185 13.16 -1.89 7.46
CA SER A 185 13.66 -0.56 7.82
C SER A 185 13.82 0.35 6.61
N ASP A 186 13.71 1.66 6.85
CA ASP A 186 13.99 2.68 5.84
C ASP A 186 13.19 2.52 4.54
N LEU A 187 11.94 2.08 4.62
CA LEU A 187 11.02 1.91 3.48
C LEU A 187 9.77 2.78 3.65
N GLU A 188 9.17 3.16 2.53
CA GLU A 188 7.85 3.81 2.51
C GLU A 188 6.81 2.90 1.87
N PHE A 189 5.65 2.76 2.54
CA PHE A 189 4.46 2.06 2.06
C PHE A 189 3.35 3.08 1.86
N ARG A 190 2.83 3.20 0.64
CA ARG A 190 1.81 4.24 0.38
C ARG A 190 0.75 3.86 -0.64
N ASN A 191 -0.36 4.60 -0.58
CA ASN A 191 -1.42 4.58 -1.57
C ASN A 191 -1.98 3.18 -1.83
N ASN A 192 -2.20 2.38 -0.79
CA ASN A 192 -2.87 1.09 -0.90
C ASN A 192 -4.29 1.18 -0.31
N GLY A 193 -5.26 0.62 -1.00
CA GLY A 193 -6.66 0.67 -0.56
C GLY A 193 -6.96 -0.17 0.68
N LEU A 194 -6.14 -1.18 0.93
CA LEU A 194 -6.27 -2.07 2.09
C LEU A 194 -5.15 -1.78 3.10
N HIS A 195 -4.25 -2.73 3.37
CA HIS A 195 -3.26 -2.59 4.44
C HIS A 195 -1.87 -2.21 3.93
N GLY A 196 -1.07 -1.56 4.78
CA GLY A 196 0.34 -1.35 4.54
C GLY A 196 1.14 -2.64 4.79
N ILE A 197 1.37 -2.99 6.03
CA ILE A 197 1.95 -4.28 6.43
C ILE A 197 0.89 -5.04 7.21
N ALA A 198 0.51 -6.24 6.74
CA ALA A 198 -0.48 -7.07 7.42
C ALA A 198 -0.28 -8.55 7.08
N GLY A 199 -0.98 -9.44 7.79
CA GLY A 199 -0.96 -10.87 7.51
C GLY A 199 -1.90 -11.64 8.43
N GLU A 200 -2.52 -12.72 7.91
CA GLU A 200 -3.53 -13.50 8.62
C GLU A 200 -2.99 -14.28 9.82
N GLU A 201 -1.70 -14.64 9.78
CA GLU A 201 -1.04 -15.39 10.86
C GLU A 201 -0.39 -14.49 11.91
N GLY A 202 -0.53 -13.16 11.74
CA GLY A 202 0.07 -12.16 12.62
C GLY A 202 1.57 -12.02 12.49
N GLY A 203 2.22 -11.41 13.49
CA GLY A 203 3.65 -11.12 13.51
C GLY A 203 4.36 -11.75 14.69
N ARG A 204 5.57 -12.30 14.44
CA ARG A 204 6.48 -12.78 15.48
C ARG A 204 7.90 -12.35 15.20
N ASN A 205 8.62 -11.90 16.24
CA ASN A 205 10.02 -11.45 16.10
C ASN A 205 10.18 -10.48 14.92
N LEU A 206 9.33 -9.46 14.88
CA LEU A 206 9.23 -8.53 13.78
C LEU A 206 9.62 -7.13 14.26
N ARG A 207 10.52 -6.49 13.54
CA ARG A 207 10.92 -5.12 13.80
C ARG A 207 10.67 -4.25 12.59
N ILE A 208 9.89 -3.19 12.78
CA ILE A 208 9.59 -2.17 11.78
C ILE A 208 10.18 -0.86 12.29
N GLU A 209 11.17 -0.32 11.58
CA GLU A 209 11.87 0.88 12.03
C GLU A 209 12.13 1.89 10.92
N ASN A 210 12.10 3.17 11.24
CA ASN A 210 12.38 4.28 10.31
C ASN A 210 11.53 4.22 9.03
N CYS A 211 10.36 3.57 9.07
CA CYS A 211 9.47 3.44 7.93
C CYS A 211 8.46 4.59 7.86
N ARG A 212 7.94 4.84 6.66
CA ARG A 212 6.82 5.75 6.46
C ARG A 212 5.63 4.99 5.88
N PHE A 213 4.45 5.28 6.42
CA PHE A 213 3.17 4.82 5.91
C PHE A 213 2.34 6.04 5.53
N ALA A 214 1.84 6.09 4.30
CA ALA A 214 1.10 7.26 3.84
C ALA A 214 -0.11 6.87 2.99
N LYS A 215 -1.28 7.44 3.30
CA LYS A 215 -2.51 7.27 2.51
C LYS A 215 -2.86 5.78 2.31
N ILE A 216 -2.89 5.06 3.40
CA ILE A 216 -3.24 3.64 3.46
C ILE A 216 -4.69 3.51 3.90
N GLY A 217 -5.42 2.62 3.24
CA GLY A 217 -6.79 2.26 3.59
C GLY A 217 -7.85 2.97 2.75
N GLY A 218 -9.10 2.73 3.14
CA GLY A 218 -10.28 3.30 2.50
C GLY A 218 -11.10 2.32 1.68
N ALA A 219 -10.67 1.05 1.56
CA ALA A 219 -11.50 0.01 0.93
C ALA A 219 -12.82 -0.18 1.67
N VAL A 220 -13.85 -0.56 0.94
CA VAL A 220 -15.19 -0.76 1.49
C VAL A 220 -15.33 -2.19 2.02
N TRP A 221 -15.54 -2.31 3.33
CA TRP A 221 -15.85 -3.58 3.99
C TRP A 221 -17.32 -3.96 3.83
N ASP A 222 -18.20 -3.01 4.13
CA ASP A 222 -19.66 -3.19 4.07
C ASP A 222 -20.30 -1.96 3.42
N LYS A 223 -20.83 -2.15 2.22
CA LYS A 223 -21.44 -1.07 1.43
C LYS A 223 -22.75 -0.58 2.05
N ASP A 224 -23.54 -1.50 2.60
CA ASP A 224 -24.87 -1.18 3.14
C ASP A 224 -24.75 -0.39 4.44
N GLN A 225 -23.78 -0.75 5.27
CA GLN A 225 -23.47 -0.05 6.51
C GLN A 225 -22.49 1.12 6.32
N LYS A 226 -21.98 1.33 5.11
CA LYS A 226 -20.99 2.37 4.76
C LYS A 226 -19.70 2.25 5.57
N ILE A 227 -19.26 1.02 5.84
CA ILE A 227 -18.04 0.75 6.59
C ILE A 227 -16.87 0.63 5.61
N ARG A 228 -15.81 1.39 5.88
CA ARG A 228 -14.53 1.35 5.18
C ARG A 228 -13.43 1.00 6.17
N PHE A 229 -12.31 0.47 5.70
CA PHE A 229 -11.21 0.01 6.55
C PHE A 229 -9.85 0.09 5.83
N GLY A 230 -8.80 -0.30 6.54
CA GLY A 230 -7.45 -0.43 6.03
C GLY A 230 -6.43 0.19 6.98
N ASN A 231 -5.55 -0.65 7.53
CA ASN A 231 -4.59 -0.32 8.57
C ASN A 231 -3.19 -0.16 7.99
N ALA A 232 -2.38 0.74 8.54
CA ALA A 232 -1.00 0.87 8.08
C ALA A 232 -0.15 -0.32 8.52
N PHE A 233 -0.25 -0.71 9.79
CA PHE A 233 0.39 -1.93 10.31
C PHE A 233 -0.63 -2.74 11.12
N GLU A 234 -0.75 -4.02 10.79
CA GLU A 234 -1.68 -4.91 11.46
C GLU A 234 -1.07 -6.29 11.75
N CYS A 235 -1.19 -6.74 13.00
CA CYS A 235 -0.99 -8.12 13.39
C CYS A 235 -2.35 -8.79 13.62
N TRP A 236 -2.77 -9.68 12.74
CA TRP A 236 -4.02 -10.42 12.89
C TRP A 236 -3.81 -11.69 13.71
N ASN A 237 -4.61 -11.88 14.75
CA ASN A 237 -4.60 -13.01 15.71
C ASN A 237 -3.36 -13.14 16.61
N VAL A 238 -2.15 -12.80 16.14
CA VAL A 238 -0.92 -13.00 16.93
C VAL A 238 -0.03 -11.76 16.79
N ALA A 239 0.51 -11.31 17.92
CA ALA A 239 1.58 -10.32 17.98
C ALA A 239 2.54 -10.70 19.12
N GLU A 240 3.70 -11.27 18.77
CA GLU A 240 4.71 -11.76 19.71
C GLU A 240 6.09 -11.17 19.37
N ASN A 241 6.72 -10.43 20.28
CA ASN A 241 7.99 -9.74 20.07
C ASN A 241 7.95 -8.87 18.81
N VAL A 242 7.00 -7.96 18.74
CA VAL A 242 6.83 -7.02 17.63
C VAL A 242 7.20 -5.62 18.10
N GLU A 243 8.10 -4.98 17.37
CA GLU A 243 8.52 -3.61 17.63
C GLU A 243 8.22 -2.72 16.43
N VAL A 244 7.54 -1.59 16.66
CA VAL A 244 7.26 -0.54 15.67
C VAL A 244 7.80 0.76 16.21
N GLU A 245 8.91 1.24 15.65
CA GLU A 245 9.60 2.40 16.19
C GLU A 245 10.15 3.35 15.12
N HIS A 246 10.23 4.65 15.50
CA HIS A 246 10.73 5.72 14.64
C HIS A 246 10.01 5.82 13.28
N CYS A 247 8.77 5.34 13.20
CA CYS A 247 7.96 5.38 11.99
C CYS A 247 7.09 6.64 11.92
N VAL A 248 6.72 7.00 10.70
CA VAL A 248 5.76 8.08 10.41
C VAL A 248 4.51 7.48 9.79
N PHE A 249 3.36 7.75 10.41
CA PHE A 249 2.04 7.37 9.91
C PHE A 249 1.30 8.64 9.50
N ASP A 250 0.98 8.75 8.23
CA ASP A 250 0.52 9.97 7.58
C ASP A 250 -0.76 9.68 6.80
N ASP A 251 -1.89 10.25 7.24
CA ASP A 251 -3.17 10.15 6.53
C ASP A 251 -3.63 8.67 6.36
N ILE A 252 -3.70 7.94 7.46
CA ILE A 252 -4.16 6.55 7.53
C ILE A 252 -5.66 6.51 7.75
N TYR A 253 -6.39 5.74 6.94
CA TYR A 253 -7.85 5.75 6.95
C TYR A 253 -8.45 5.19 8.24
N ASP A 254 -7.94 4.05 8.73
CA ASP A 254 -8.50 3.36 9.91
C ASP A 254 -7.50 3.42 11.07
N SER A 255 -6.63 2.44 11.22
CA SER A 255 -5.67 2.38 12.31
C SER A 255 -4.23 2.46 11.82
N ALA A 256 -3.42 3.30 12.47
CA ALA A 256 -1.99 3.37 12.16
C ALA A 256 -1.27 2.07 12.57
N VAL A 257 -1.52 1.59 13.79
CA VAL A 257 -0.97 0.34 14.30
C VAL A 257 -2.05 -0.40 15.08
N THR A 258 -2.28 -1.66 14.77
CA THR A 258 -3.29 -2.46 15.45
C THR A 258 -2.89 -3.93 15.64
N HIS A 259 -3.39 -4.52 16.70
CA HIS A 259 -3.48 -5.95 16.90
C HIS A 259 -4.94 -6.31 17.12
N GLN A 260 -5.47 -7.11 16.23
CA GLN A 260 -6.86 -7.57 16.27
C GLN A 260 -6.97 -8.97 15.71
N GLY A 261 -8.16 -9.58 15.75
CA GLY A 261 -8.36 -10.92 15.23
C GLY A 261 -9.76 -11.43 15.47
N GLY A 262 -9.99 -12.68 15.09
CA GLY A 262 -11.22 -13.41 15.32
C GLY A 262 -11.34 -13.96 16.74
N ALA A 263 -12.19 -14.99 16.90
CA ALA A 263 -12.44 -15.64 18.19
C ALA A 263 -11.20 -16.27 18.83
N ASP A 264 -10.20 -16.61 18.01
CA ASP A 264 -8.94 -17.23 18.45
C ASP A 264 -7.80 -16.21 18.64
N CYS A 265 -8.11 -14.91 18.62
CA CYS A 265 -7.13 -13.85 18.83
C CYS A 265 -6.46 -13.99 20.19
N LYS A 266 -5.13 -14.08 20.20
CA LYS A 266 -4.32 -14.18 21.41
C LYS A 266 -3.96 -12.79 21.91
N PRO A 267 -3.78 -12.60 23.22
CA PRO A 267 -3.20 -11.36 23.74
C PRO A 267 -1.84 -11.09 23.10
N ALA A 268 -1.56 -9.82 22.80
CA ALA A 268 -0.24 -9.41 22.36
C ALA A 268 0.80 -9.66 23.46
N TYR A 269 1.98 -10.11 23.04
CA TYR A 269 3.11 -10.34 23.94
C TYR A 269 4.33 -9.58 23.43
N HIS A 270 4.91 -8.68 24.26
CA HIS A 270 6.01 -7.80 23.85
C HIS A 270 5.72 -7.04 22.54
N PHE A 271 4.57 -6.37 22.47
CA PHE A 271 4.24 -5.51 21.37
C PHE A 271 4.57 -4.06 21.75
N LEU A 272 5.67 -3.55 21.20
CA LEU A 272 6.21 -2.21 21.52
C LEU A 272 5.95 -1.24 20.40
N ILE A 273 5.29 -0.13 20.72
CA ILE A 273 5.03 0.98 19.79
C ILE A 273 5.64 2.22 20.43
N ARG A 274 6.76 2.72 19.88
CA ARG A 274 7.48 3.84 20.51
C ARG A 274 8.12 4.77 19.51
N ASN A 275 8.29 6.03 19.89
CA ASN A 275 9.00 7.06 19.11
C ASN A 275 8.41 7.27 17.69
N ASN A 276 7.12 6.99 17.50
CA ASN A 276 6.45 7.17 16.23
C ASN A 276 5.77 8.52 16.13
N THR A 277 5.57 8.99 14.90
CA THR A 277 4.81 10.21 14.60
C THR A 277 3.51 9.83 13.88
N PHE A 278 2.38 10.35 14.37
CA PHE A 278 1.05 10.15 13.80
C PHE A 278 0.49 11.51 13.37
N ARG A 279 0.03 11.64 12.13
CA ARG A 279 -0.53 12.89 11.57
C ARG A 279 -1.51 12.62 10.44
#